data_8c6d65fd7caf99fbae87c4a7d753693e
#
_entry.id   8c6d65fd7caf99fbae87c4a7d753693e
#
_cell.length_a   1.000
_cell.length_b   1.000
_cell.length_c   1.000
_cell.angle_alpha   90.00
_cell.angle_beta   90.00
_cell.angle_gamma   90.00
#
_symmetry.space_group_name_H-M   'P 1'
#
loop_
_entity.id
_entity.type
_entity.pdbx_description
1 polymer ?
#
loop_
_entity_poly.entity_id
_entity_poly.type
_entity_poly.pdbx_seq_one_letter_code
_entity_poly.pdbx_strand_id
1 'polypeptide(L)'
;MHTYAATVIGRRQLSAHLVTITLGDMGDFPTTGVPDEYVRLLIPEADAELVLPEIDEATWTITYPDGAAELTHRVYTVSDHRVVDGEVHVDIDIALHERGIGSDWARTCAVGSRVGVLEPRGLYAAPDDVEWQLLVADITGVPALARILRGLQPGQRAEAVVVLTDADDEIPLPSAGDVAVQWQVVEHEADVSDALTAAVVDRELPKQSRYVWLAGEARASRAVRRHLRRELGWPQSDFYTCGYWQVEAEKWNARYEEVADRVIAEAERAQAQAGDDEGAYLDALEDIYDKAGL
;
A
#
# COMPACT_ATOMS: atom_id res chain seq x y z
N MET A 1 -1.03 16.20 -11.82
CA MET A 1 -1.24 15.66 -10.44
C MET A 1 -1.21 16.83 -9.47
N HIS A 2 -2.25 16.98 -8.65
CA HIS A 2 -2.36 18.08 -7.70
C HIS A 2 -1.77 17.71 -6.35
N THR A 3 -1.20 18.72 -5.69
CA THR A 3 -0.75 18.63 -4.31
C THR A 3 -1.71 19.43 -3.43
N TYR A 4 -2.11 18.86 -2.33
CA TYR A 4 -3.00 19.46 -1.35
C TYR A 4 -2.24 19.70 -0.04
N ALA A 5 -2.48 20.82 0.60
CA ALA A 5 -2.08 21.03 1.97
C ALA A 5 -3.17 20.47 2.89
N ALA A 6 -2.79 19.66 3.85
CA ALA A 6 -3.69 19.10 4.84
C ALA A 6 -3.29 19.51 6.25
N THR A 7 -4.25 19.53 7.15
CA THR A 7 -4.05 19.72 8.59
C THR A 7 -4.41 18.44 9.33
N VAL A 8 -3.58 18.01 10.26
CA VAL A 8 -3.92 16.93 11.20
C VAL A 8 -5.02 17.46 12.12
N ILE A 9 -6.22 16.87 12.03
CA ILE A 9 -7.39 17.25 12.86
C ILE A 9 -7.72 16.21 13.93
N GLY A 10 -7.11 15.03 13.87
CA GLY A 10 -7.31 13.97 14.85
C GLY A 10 -6.23 12.91 14.80
N ARG A 11 -6.09 12.21 15.94
CA ARG A 11 -5.23 11.04 16.07
C ARG A 11 -5.90 10.03 17.00
N ARG A 12 -5.93 8.76 16.60
CA ARG A 12 -6.55 7.68 17.37
C ARG A 12 -5.73 6.41 17.27
N GLN A 13 -5.39 5.81 18.41
CA GLN A 13 -4.76 4.48 18.44
C GLN A 13 -5.80 3.42 18.05
N LEU A 14 -5.47 2.54 17.11
CA LEU A 14 -6.31 1.41 16.71
C LEU A 14 -5.93 0.12 17.41
N SER A 15 -4.62 -0.16 17.51
CA SER A 15 -4.05 -1.34 18.12
C SER A 15 -2.69 -0.99 18.74
N ALA A 16 -1.89 -1.97 19.16
CA ALA A 16 -0.56 -1.72 19.72
C ALA A 16 0.34 -0.95 18.75
N HIS A 17 0.32 -1.34 17.46
CA HIS A 17 1.20 -0.78 16.44
C HIS A 17 0.47 -0.15 15.24
N LEU A 18 -0.83 0.17 15.37
CA LEU A 18 -1.59 0.83 14.31
C LEU A 18 -2.26 2.09 14.83
N VAL A 19 -2.05 3.22 14.15
CA VAL A 19 -2.60 4.51 14.51
C VAL A 19 -3.32 5.16 13.32
N THR A 20 -4.50 5.73 13.56
CA THR A 20 -5.20 6.58 12.59
C THR A 20 -4.79 8.02 12.77
N ILE A 21 -4.41 8.68 11.69
CA ILE A 21 -4.27 10.13 11.59
C ILE A 21 -5.41 10.65 10.72
N THR A 22 -6.22 11.54 11.25
CA THR A 22 -7.29 12.20 10.49
C THR A 22 -6.78 13.52 9.93
N LEU A 23 -6.89 13.68 8.62
CA LEU A 23 -6.54 14.89 7.88
C LEU A 23 -7.80 15.66 7.48
N GLY A 24 -7.74 16.98 7.52
CA GLY A 24 -8.76 17.91 7.10
C GLY A 24 -8.15 19.15 6.44
N ASP A 25 -8.98 20.19 6.24
CA ASP A 25 -8.59 21.46 5.59
C ASP A 25 -8.01 21.27 4.17
N MET A 26 -8.48 20.25 3.44
CA MET A 26 -7.99 19.89 2.10
C MET A 26 -8.93 20.33 0.97
N GLY A 27 -9.95 21.17 1.26
CA GLY A 27 -10.97 21.57 0.30
C GLY A 27 -11.74 20.37 -0.25
N ASP A 28 -11.81 20.27 -1.58
CA ASP A 28 -12.51 19.23 -2.33
C ASP A 28 -11.60 18.03 -2.67
N PHE A 29 -10.73 17.62 -1.75
CA PHE A 29 -9.81 16.49 -1.95
C PHE A 29 -10.56 15.25 -2.47
N PRO A 30 -10.16 14.68 -3.62
CA PRO A 30 -10.91 13.63 -4.27
C PRO A 30 -10.75 12.27 -3.60
N THR A 31 -11.61 11.33 -3.99
CA THR A 31 -11.44 9.89 -3.77
C THR A 31 -11.58 9.15 -5.09
N THR A 32 -10.84 8.07 -5.25
CA THR A 32 -11.02 7.14 -6.38
C THR A 32 -12.20 6.21 -6.15
N GLY A 33 -12.66 6.06 -4.91
CA GLY A 33 -13.66 5.07 -4.51
C GLY A 33 -13.13 3.62 -4.49
N VAL A 34 -11.88 3.38 -4.87
CA VAL A 34 -11.26 2.06 -4.86
C VAL A 34 -10.86 1.68 -3.43
N PRO A 35 -11.16 0.47 -2.94
CA PRO A 35 -10.95 0.15 -1.52
C PRO A 35 -9.50 0.20 -1.03
N ASP A 36 -8.53 -0.13 -1.86
CA ASP A 36 -7.11 -0.06 -1.52
C ASP A 36 -6.47 1.30 -1.87
N GLU A 37 -7.30 2.33 -1.99
CA GLU A 37 -6.88 3.69 -2.29
C GLU A 37 -5.77 4.15 -1.35
N TYR A 38 -4.72 4.71 -1.94
CA TYR A 38 -3.56 5.22 -1.22
C TYR A 38 -3.21 6.64 -1.65
N VAL A 39 -2.54 7.35 -0.77
CA VAL A 39 -2.00 8.69 -1.00
C VAL A 39 -0.51 8.71 -0.70
N ARG A 40 0.19 9.68 -1.29
CA ARG A 40 1.56 10.01 -0.91
C ARG A 40 1.53 11.22 0.01
N LEU A 41 1.98 11.03 1.25
CA LEU A 41 2.22 12.13 2.18
C LEU A 41 3.56 12.79 1.87
N LEU A 42 3.57 14.11 1.95
CA LEU A 42 4.75 14.98 1.86
C LEU A 42 4.98 15.56 3.25
N ILE A 43 5.86 14.90 4.01
CA ILE A 43 6.08 15.19 5.43
C ILE A 43 7.22 16.22 5.55
N PRO A 44 6.97 17.41 6.12
CA PRO A 44 8.04 18.37 6.38
C PRO A 44 8.96 17.87 7.50
N GLU A 45 10.19 18.37 7.55
CA GLU A 45 11.04 18.21 8.72
C GLU A 45 10.37 18.84 9.96
N ALA A 46 10.79 18.38 11.14
CA ALA A 46 10.25 18.92 12.38
C ALA A 46 10.43 20.46 12.44
N ASP A 47 9.34 21.15 12.79
CA ASP A 47 9.30 22.62 12.88
C ASP A 47 9.52 23.40 11.56
N ALA A 48 9.63 22.70 10.41
CA ALA A 48 9.72 23.36 9.12
C ALA A 48 8.34 23.79 8.59
N GLU A 49 8.32 24.91 7.87
CA GLU A 49 7.10 25.33 7.16
C GLU A 49 6.82 24.39 5.99
N LEU A 50 5.54 24.03 5.82
CA LEU A 50 5.11 23.23 4.67
C LEU A 50 5.12 24.09 3.41
N VAL A 51 6.04 23.80 2.51
CA VAL A 51 6.10 24.39 1.16
C VAL A 51 5.87 23.25 0.16
N LEU A 52 4.73 23.28 -0.52
CA LEU A 52 4.37 22.24 -1.49
C LEU A 52 5.17 22.39 -2.79
N PRO A 53 5.66 21.27 -3.37
CA PRO A 53 6.29 21.29 -4.68
C PRO A 53 5.24 21.40 -5.80
N GLU A 54 5.70 21.82 -6.97
CA GLU A 54 5.01 21.62 -8.24
C GLU A 54 5.40 20.26 -8.82
N ILE A 55 4.42 19.56 -9.42
CA ILE A 55 4.65 18.24 -10.05
C ILE A 55 4.25 18.33 -11.50
N ASP A 56 5.20 18.11 -12.39
CA ASP A 56 4.96 17.96 -13.83
C ASP A 56 4.39 16.56 -14.09
N GLU A 57 3.15 16.49 -14.58
CA GLU A 57 2.46 15.22 -14.82
C GLU A 57 3.03 14.41 -15.99
N ALA A 58 3.67 15.08 -16.95
CA ALA A 58 4.21 14.39 -18.13
C ALA A 58 5.55 13.73 -17.83
N THR A 59 6.36 14.33 -16.96
CA THR A 59 7.72 13.87 -16.64
C THR A 59 7.87 13.32 -15.22
N TRP A 60 6.85 13.48 -14.38
CA TRP A 60 6.90 13.16 -12.95
C TRP A 60 8.00 13.91 -12.19
N THR A 61 8.44 15.04 -12.75
CA THR A 61 9.44 15.87 -12.12
C THR A 61 8.82 16.67 -10.98
N ILE A 62 9.43 16.57 -9.79
CA ILE A 62 9.04 17.31 -8.60
C ILE A 62 9.97 18.51 -8.47
N THR A 63 9.40 19.71 -8.47
CA THR A 63 10.15 20.96 -8.39
C THR A 63 9.76 21.73 -7.14
N TYR A 64 10.73 22.02 -6.28
CA TYR A 64 10.53 22.84 -5.10
C TYR A 64 10.88 24.30 -5.42
N PRO A 65 10.19 25.29 -4.83
CA PRO A 65 10.58 26.68 -4.89
C PRO A 65 11.98 26.90 -4.35
N ASP A 66 12.70 27.92 -4.85
CA ASP A 66 14.06 28.24 -4.43
C ASP A 66 14.18 28.41 -2.91
N GLY A 67 15.06 27.63 -2.30
CA GLY A 67 15.32 27.66 -0.88
C GLY A 67 14.33 26.86 -0.01
N ALA A 68 13.33 26.20 -0.59
CA ALA A 68 12.46 25.29 0.14
C ALA A 68 13.19 23.97 0.42
N ALA A 69 12.97 23.41 1.61
CA ALA A 69 13.45 22.08 1.95
C ALA A 69 12.59 21.01 1.23
N GLU A 70 13.26 19.94 0.78
CA GLU A 70 12.56 18.79 0.23
C GLU A 70 11.76 18.08 1.32
N LEU A 71 10.52 17.68 0.97
CA LEU A 71 9.64 16.98 1.88
C LEU A 71 9.90 15.47 1.82
N THR A 72 9.79 14.78 2.94
CA THR A 72 9.87 13.32 2.95
C THR A 72 8.59 12.71 2.39
N HIS A 73 8.73 11.84 1.41
CA HIS A 73 7.62 11.17 0.75
C HIS A 73 7.35 9.81 1.41
N ARG A 74 6.08 9.57 1.81
CA ARG A 74 5.63 8.25 2.31
C ARG A 74 4.26 7.92 1.74
N VAL A 75 4.06 6.64 1.42
CA VAL A 75 2.80 6.14 0.86
C VAL A 75 2.00 5.47 1.97
N TYR A 76 0.72 5.82 2.06
CA TYR A 76 -0.20 5.24 3.03
C TYR A 76 -1.57 4.99 2.42
N THR A 77 -2.24 3.96 2.90
CA THR A 77 -3.62 3.69 2.55
C THR A 77 -4.56 4.72 3.17
N VAL A 78 -5.52 5.19 2.39
CA VAL A 78 -6.69 5.92 2.89
C VAL A 78 -7.64 4.90 3.52
N SER A 79 -7.76 4.89 4.84
CA SER A 79 -8.62 3.95 5.56
C SER A 79 -10.08 4.40 5.59
N ASP A 80 -10.33 5.72 5.47
CA ASP A 80 -11.67 6.29 5.31
C ASP A 80 -11.60 7.65 4.61
N HIS A 81 -12.65 7.96 3.82
CA HIS A 81 -12.86 9.26 3.18
C HIS A 81 -14.32 9.65 3.35
N ARG A 82 -14.57 10.76 4.03
CA ARG A 82 -15.93 11.20 4.37
C ARG A 82 -16.07 12.71 4.33
N VAL A 83 -17.30 13.16 4.18
CA VAL A 83 -17.65 14.59 4.29
C VAL A 83 -18.37 14.79 5.62
N VAL A 84 -17.86 15.71 6.44
CA VAL A 84 -18.42 16.10 7.74
C VAL A 84 -18.66 17.60 7.72
N ASP A 85 -19.92 18.03 7.89
CA ASP A 85 -20.31 19.45 7.88
C ASP A 85 -19.85 20.23 6.62
N GLY A 86 -19.71 19.53 5.48
CA GLY A 86 -19.26 20.11 4.21
C GLY A 86 -17.74 20.08 3.99
N GLU A 87 -16.97 19.62 4.96
CA GLU A 87 -15.51 19.48 4.89
C GLU A 87 -15.09 18.04 4.65
N VAL A 88 -14.07 17.83 3.81
CA VAL A 88 -13.51 16.50 3.55
C VAL A 88 -12.57 16.10 4.69
N HIS A 89 -12.85 14.95 5.27
CA HIS A 89 -11.97 14.29 6.26
C HIS A 89 -11.43 12.99 5.67
N VAL A 90 -10.12 12.80 5.78
CA VAL A 90 -9.43 11.58 5.31
C VAL A 90 -8.70 10.94 6.49
N ASP A 91 -9.01 9.68 6.75
CA ASP A 91 -8.27 8.88 7.71
C ASP A 91 -7.17 8.09 7.00
N ILE A 92 -5.98 8.11 7.57
CA ILE A 92 -4.82 7.35 7.15
C ILE A 92 -4.38 6.50 8.32
N ASP A 93 -4.36 5.19 8.14
CA ASP A 93 -3.88 4.27 9.17
C ASP A 93 -2.42 3.93 8.91
N ILE A 94 -1.58 4.16 9.91
CA ILE A 94 -0.13 4.04 9.83
C ILE A 94 0.34 2.95 10.77
N ALA A 95 1.04 1.96 10.22
CA ALA A 95 1.76 0.96 11.01
C ALA A 95 3.00 1.59 11.65
N LEU A 96 3.13 1.45 12.96
CA LEU A 96 4.22 2.00 13.74
C LEU A 96 5.36 0.98 13.87
N HIS A 97 6.52 1.31 13.33
CA HIS A 97 7.77 0.56 13.48
C HIS A 97 8.68 1.24 14.51
N GLU A 98 9.67 0.51 15.03
CA GLU A 98 10.62 1.07 16.00
C GLU A 98 11.34 2.32 15.47
N ARG A 99 11.64 2.35 14.19
CA ARG A 99 12.35 3.45 13.50
C ARG A 99 11.68 3.75 12.16
N GLY A 100 11.73 5.01 11.76
CA GLY A 100 11.29 5.44 10.44
C GLY A 100 10.54 6.77 10.48
N ILE A 101 10.84 7.64 9.53
CA ILE A 101 10.31 9.02 9.47
C ILE A 101 8.78 9.05 9.55
N GLY A 102 8.11 8.12 8.88
CA GLY A 102 6.64 8.06 8.91
C GLY A 102 6.08 7.65 10.27
N SER A 103 6.70 6.65 10.92
CA SER A 103 6.33 6.23 12.28
C SER A 103 6.62 7.33 13.31
N ASP A 104 7.76 8.00 13.18
CA ASP A 104 8.15 9.09 14.07
C ASP A 104 7.21 10.27 13.90
N TRP A 105 6.86 10.63 12.68
CA TRP A 105 5.85 11.64 12.40
C TRP A 105 4.49 11.25 12.99
N ALA A 106 4.01 10.03 12.75
CA ALA A 106 2.73 9.55 13.27
C ALA A 106 2.67 9.50 14.81
N ARG A 107 3.82 9.30 15.48
CA ARG A 107 3.91 9.36 16.94
C ARG A 107 3.90 10.78 17.48
N THR A 108 4.47 11.73 16.76
CA THR A 108 4.77 13.08 17.25
C THR A 108 3.87 14.17 16.68
N CYS A 109 3.21 13.93 15.52
CA CYS A 109 2.33 14.94 14.95
C CYS A 109 1.20 15.30 15.91
N ALA A 110 0.98 16.60 16.07
CA ALA A 110 -0.09 17.14 16.89
C ALA A 110 -1.27 17.60 16.01
N VAL A 111 -2.46 17.75 16.60
CA VAL A 111 -3.56 18.46 15.97
C VAL A 111 -3.09 19.86 15.60
N GLY A 112 -3.30 20.28 14.36
CA GLY A 112 -2.79 21.51 13.77
C GLY A 112 -1.48 21.35 12.98
N SER A 113 -0.78 20.20 13.07
CA SER A 113 0.38 19.91 12.21
C SER A 113 -0.04 19.89 10.74
N ARG A 114 0.81 20.41 9.87
CA ARG A 114 0.56 20.45 8.44
C ARG A 114 1.36 19.41 7.69
N VAL A 115 0.75 18.85 6.62
CA VAL A 115 1.37 17.86 5.74
C VAL A 115 0.87 18.07 4.32
N GLY A 116 1.70 17.76 3.32
CA GLY A 116 1.25 17.72 1.93
C GLY A 116 0.66 16.35 1.58
N VAL A 117 -0.30 16.33 0.67
CA VAL A 117 -0.94 15.10 0.19
C VAL A 117 -1.04 15.16 -1.34
N LEU A 118 -0.64 14.10 -2.03
CA LEU A 118 -0.89 13.94 -3.45
C LEU A 118 -2.25 13.28 -3.68
N GLU A 119 -2.81 13.53 -4.88
CA GLU A 119 -4.05 12.86 -5.33
C GLU A 119 -4.00 11.35 -5.10
N PRO A 120 -5.14 10.75 -4.69
CA PRO A 120 -5.22 9.34 -4.39
C PRO A 120 -5.15 8.46 -5.64
N ARG A 121 -4.73 7.23 -5.46
CA ARG A 121 -4.76 6.16 -6.46
C ARG A 121 -5.26 4.89 -5.81
N GLY A 122 -5.97 4.05 -6.59
CA GLY A 122 -6.43 2.75 -6.15
C GLY A 122 -6.09 1.69 -7.20
N LEU A 123 -5.84 0.47 -6.76
CA LEU A 123 -5.33 -0.61 -7.60
C LEU A 123 -6.11 -1.92 -7.45
N TYR A 124 -6.94 -2.05 -6.42
CA TYR A 124 -7.83 -3.20 -6.28
C TYR A 124 -8.85 -3.24 -7.42
N ALA A 125 -8.87 -4.34 -8.15
CA ALA A 125 -9.67 -4.50 -9.36
C ALA A 125 -10.30 -5.90 -9.45
N ALA A 126 -10.86 -6.40 -8.33
CA ALA A 126 -11.60 -7.65 -8.39
C ALA A 126 -12.80 -7.52 -9.32
N PRO A 127 -13.05 -8.52 -10.22
CA PRO A 127 -14.24 -8.52 -11.06
C PRO A 127 -15.52 -8.47 -10.24
N ASP A 128 -16.55 -7.75 -10.72
CA ASP A 128 -17.83 -7.61 -10.02
C ASP A 128 -18.55 -8.94 -9.78
N ASP A 129 -18.31 -9.93 -10.65
CA ASP A 129 -18.92 -11.27 -10.63
C ASP A 129 -18.01 -12.33 -9.97
N VAL A 130 -16.95 -11.91 -9.28
CA VAL A 130 -16.08 -12.85 -8.58
C VAL A 130 -16.84 -13.54 -7.44
N GLU A 131 -16.76 -14.87 -7.40
CA GLU A 131 -17.47 -15.68 -6.39
C GLU A 131 -16.63 -15.92 -5.14
N TRP A 132 -15.31 -15.81 -5.25
CA TRP A 132 -14.40 -16.09 -4.15
C TRP A 132 -13.16 -15.21 -4.21
N GLN A 133 -12.76 -14.70 -3.06
CA GLN A 133 -11.56 -13.89 -2.93
C GLN A 133 -10.67 -14.41 -1.81
N LEU A 134 -9.35 -14.38 -2.05
CA LEU A 134 -8.33 -14.54 -1.01
C LEU A 134 -7.64 -13.20 -0.82
N LEU A 135 -7.76 -12.65 0.39
CA LEU A 135 -7.25 -11.33 0.76
C LEU A 135 -6.16 -11.52 1.82
N VAL A 136 -4.91 -11.27 1.46
CA VAL A 136 -3.75 -11.54 2.33
C VAL A 136 -3.04 -10.24 2.65
N ALA A 137 -2.77 -10.00 3.93
CA ALA A 137 -2.10 -8.78 4.37
C ALA A 137 -1.19 -9.04 5.58
N ASP A 138 -0.18 -8.20 5.76
CA ASP A 138 0.41 -7.93 7.08
C ASP A 138 -0.21 -6.66 7.68
N ILE A 139 0.30 -6.20 8.82
CA ILE A 139 -0.22 -5.02 9.53
C ILE A 139 -0.30 -3.78 8.62
N THR A 140 0.62 -3.62 7.67
CA THR A 140 0.64 -2.45 6.76
C THR A 140 -0.47 -2.50 5.73
N GLY A 141 -0.93 -3.70 5.34
CA GLY A 141 -2.03 -3.92 4.42
C GLY A 141 -3.41 -3.95 5.09
N VAL A 142 -3.48 -4.06 6.43
CA VAL A 142 -4.75 -4.12 7.18
C VAL A 142 -5.70 -2.95 6.84
N PRO A 143 -5.26 -1.70 6.68
CA PRO A 143 -6.17 -0.59 6.34
C PRO A 143 -6.91 -0.79 5.01
N ALA A 144 -6.19 -1.27 3.98
CA ALA A 144 -6.78 -1.59 2.67
C ALA A 144 -7.70 -2.80 2.76
N LEU A 145 -7.25 -3.88 3.42
CA LEU A 145 -8.05 -5.07 3.68
C LEU A 145 -9.37 -4.71 4.38
N ALA A 146 -9.34 -3.88 5.41
CA ALA A 146 -10.53 -3.45 6.14
C ALA A 146 -11.54 -2.73 5.24
N ARG A 147 -11.06 -1.88 4.30
CA ARG A 147 -11.93 -1.22 3.32
C ARG A 147 -12.48 -2.21 2.29
N ILE A 148 -11.67 -3.13 1.78
CA ILE A 148 -12.13 -4.18 0.85
C ILE A 148 -13.25 -4.97 1.52
N LEU A 149 -13.05 -5.45 2.75
CA LEU A 149 -14.04 -6.25 3.47
C LEU A 149 -15.34 -5.47 3.77
N ARG A 150 -15.24 -4.17 4.11
CA ARG A 150 -16.41 -3.29 4.29
C ARG A 150 -17.19 -3.08 3.00
N GLY A 151 -16.52 -3.12 1.85
CA GLY A 151 -17.13 -2.96 0.53
C GLY A 151 -17.87 -4.20 0.02
N LEU A 152 -17.60 -5.38 0.58
CA LEU A 152 -18.24 -6.64 0.15
C LEU A 152 -19.74 -6.61 0.42
N GLN A 153 -20.50 -7.08 -0.56
CA GLN A 153 -21.93 -7.14 -0.49
C GLN A 153 -22.40 -8.51 0.06
N PRO A 154 -23.64 -8.62 0.60
CA PRO A 154 -24.22 -9.90 0.98
C PRO A 154 -24.15 -10.93 -0.15
N GLY A 155 -23.59 -12.11 0.16
CA GLY A 155 -23.41 -13.20 -0.81
C GLY A 155 -22.01 -13.22 -1.47
N GLN A 156 -21.23 -12.16 -1.41
CA GLN A 156 -19.83 -12.21 -1.80
C GLN A 156 -19.02 -12.95 -0.73
N ARG A 157 -18.08 -13.79 -1.17
CA ARG A 157 -17.29 -14.65 -0.28
C ARG A 157 -15.82 -14.24 -0.31
N ALA A 158 -15.22 -14.19 0.87
CA ALA A 158 -13.78 -13.94 0.99
C ALA A 158 -13.16 -14.75 2.15
N GLU A 159 -11.91 -15.15 1.96
CA GLU A 159 -11.02 -15.60 3.02
C GLU A 159 -9.96 -14.50 3.21
N ALA A 160 -9.84 -13.99 4.42
CA ALA A 160 -8.84 -13.01 4.78
C ALA A 160 -7.77 -13.67 5.69
N VAL A 161 -6.51 -13.52 5.34
CA VAL A 161 -5.38 -13.95 6.17
C VAL A 161 -4.55 -12.72 6.51
N VAL A 162 -4.38 -12.48 7.80
CA VAL A 162 -3.58 -11.36 8.29
C VAL A 162 -2.40 -11.91 9.10
N VAL A 163 -1.19 -11.57 8.66
CA VAL A 163 0.05 -11.94 9.34
C VAL A 163 0.51 -10.77 10.21
N LEU A 164 0.67 -11.03 11.50
CA LEU A 164 1.08 -10.06 12.50
C LEU A 164 2.32 -10.54 13.25
N THR A 165 3.04 -9.62 13.88
CA THR A 165 4.12 -9.93 14.84
C THR A 165 3.67 -9.76 16.29
N ASP A 166 2.49 -9.22 16.52
CA ASP A 166 1.90 -9.02 17.85
C ASP A 166 0.38 -9.29 17.80
N ALA A 167 -0.12 -10.14 18.68
CA ALA A 167 -1.55 -10.45 18.76
C ALA A 167 -2.39 -9.24 19.20
N ASP A 168 -1.79 -8.27 19.89
CA ASP A 168 -2.47 -7.04 20.30
C ASP A 168 -2.77 -6.09 19.11
N ASP A 169 -2.35 -6.47 17.90
CA ASP A 169 -2.69 -5.77 16.65
C ASP A 169 -3.92 -6.35 15.93
N GLU A 170 -4.56 -7.37 16.46
CA GLU A 170 -5.84 -7.83 15.95
C GLU A 170 -6.92 -6.75 16.14
N ILE A 171 -7.58 -6.36 15.05
CA ILE A 171 -8.66 -5.38 15.08
C ILE A 171 -9.95 -5.96 14.44
N PRO A 172 -11.14 -5.45 14.82
CA PRO A 172 -12.37 -5.85 14.15
C PRO A 172 -12.36 -5.53 12.65
N LEU A 173 -12.70 -6.50 11.82
CA LEU A 173 -12.83 -6.37 10.37
C LEU A 173 -14.28 -6.66 9.94
N PRO A 174 -15.21 -5.71 10.11
CA PRO A 174 -16.61 -5.92 9.77
C PRO A 174 -16.82 -6.02 8.26
N SER A 175 -17.73 -6.92 7.85
CA SER A 175 -18.15 -7.09 6.47
C SER A 175 -19.62 -7.49 6.40
N ALA A 176 -20.31 -7.13 5.32
CA ALA A 176 -21.62 -7.65 4.99
C ALA A 176 -21.54 -8.95 4.15
N GLY A 177 -20.38 -9.26 3.59
CA GLY A 177 -20.12 -10.51 2.87
C GLY A 177 -19.93 -11.71 3.80
N ASP A 178 -19.82 -12.89 3.19
CA ASP A 178 -19.48 -14.15 3.88
C ASP A 178 -17.95 -14.25 3.98
N VAL A 179 -17.39 -13.78 5.10
CA VAL A 179 -15.94 -13.62 5.29
C VAL A 179 -15.45 -14.50 6.42
N ALA A 180 -14.42 -15.31 6.13
CA ALA A 180 -13.61 -15.99 7.14
C ALA A 180 -12.29 -15.21 7.34
N VAL A 181 -12.02 -14.76 8.56
CA VAL A 181 -10.78 -14.05 8.91
C VAL A 181 -9.90 -14.98 9.73
N GLN A 182 -8.64 -15.14 9.29
CA GLN A 182 -7.61 -15.87 10.00
C GLN A 182 -6.49 -14.90 10.38
N TRP A 183 -6.22 -14.78 11.67
CA TRP A 183 -5.06 -14.10 12.20
C TRP A 183 -3.93 -15.09 12.43
N GLN A 184 -2.74 -14.77 11.96
CA GLN A 184 -1.54 -15.57 12.12
C GLN A 184 -0.45 -14.70 12.75
N VAL A 185 -0.01 -15.07 13.94
CA VAL A 185 1.07 -14.35 14.63
C VAL A 185 2.37 -15.09 14.41
N VAL A 186 3.39 -14.39 13.93
CA VAL A 186 4.76 -14.89 13.77
C VAL A 186 5.68 -14.27 14.82
N GLU A 187 6.77 -14.94 15.15
CA GLU A 187 7.64 -14.51 16.24
C GLU A 187 8.52 -13.31 15.85
N HIS A 188 8.95 -13.27 14.57
CA HIS A 188 9.88 -12.26 14.08
C HIS A 188 9.38 -11.61 12.78
N GLU A 189 9.72 -10.35 12.59
CA GLU A 189 9.44 -9.60 11.37
C GLU A 189 9.99 -10.28 10.10
N ALA A 190 11.15 -10.97 10.23
CA ALA A 190 11.75 -11.73 9.13
C ALA A 190 10.88 -12.90 8.64
N ASP A 191 9.98 -13.43 9.48
CA ASP A 191 9.11 -14.55 9.15
C ASP A 191 7.82 -14.13 8.43
N VAL A 192 7.51 -12.81 8.42
CA VAL A 192 6.29 -12.28 7.81
C VAL A 192 6.21 -12.61 6.33
N SER A 193 7.31 -12.48 5.59
CA SER A 193 7.35 -12.76 4.15
C SER A 193 7.01 -14.21 3.83
N ASP A 194 7.59 -15.15 4.58
CA ASP A 194 7.36 -16.58 4.36
C ASP A 194 5.92 -16.96 4.75
N ALA A 195 5.38 -16.40 5.83
CA ALA A 195 4.00 -16.62 6.25
C ALA A 195 2.97 -16.08 5.26
N LEU A 196 3.17 -14.86 4.73
CA LEU A 196 2.33 -14.29 3.67
C LEU A 196 2.37 -15.15 2.40
N THR A 197 3.55 -15.62 2.02
CA THR A 197 3.74 -16.48 0.84
C THR A 197 3.00 -17.81 1.03
N ALA A 198 3.18 -18.47 2.16
CA ALA A 198 2.53 -19.74 2.49
C ALA A 198 1.00 -19.61 2.53
N ALA A 199 0.48 -18.46 2.98
CA ALA A 199 -0.95 -18.18 3.00
C ALA A 199 -1.62 -18.28 1.61
N VAL A 200 -0.86 -18.18 0.53
CA VAL A 200 -1.36 -18.33 -0.85
C VAL A 200 -0.88 -19.64 -1.47
N VAL A 201 0.44 -19.91 -1.40
CA VAL A 201 1.07 -21.03 -2.14
C VAL A 201 0.65 -22.39 -1.61
N ASP A 202 0.44 -22.54 -0.30
CA ASP A 202 0.09 -23.81 0.34
C ASP A 202 -1.43 -24.09 0.32
N ARG A 203 -2.22 -23.27 -0.39
CA ARG A 203 -3.66 -23.44 -0.51
C ARG A 203 -4.09 -24.05 -1.83
N GLU A 204 -5.15 -24.83 -1.80
CA GLU A 204 -5.87 -25.19 -3.01
C GLU A 204 -6.77 -24.05 -3.44
N LEU A 205 -6.37 -23.38 -4.54
CA LEU A 205 -7.09 -22.22 -5.07
C LEU A 205 -8.15 -22.64 -6.10
N PRO A 206 -9.34 -22.00 -6.11
CA PRO A 206 -10.38 -22.28 -7.11
C PRO A 206 -9.86 -22.05 -8.53
N LYS A 207 -10.39 -22.80 -9.50
CA LYS A 207 -9.97 -22.71 -10.90
C LYS A 207 -10.61 -21.55 -11.66
N GLN A 208 -11.76 -21.07 -11.20
CA GLN A 208 -12.56 -20.04 -11.88
C GLN A 208 -13.22 -19.12 -10.85
N SER A 209 -13.66 -17.94 -11.30
CA SER A 209 -14.40 -16.96 -10.50
C SER A 209 -13.70 -16.63 -9.18
N ARG A 210 -12.43 -16.27 -9.27
CA ARG A 210 -11.53 -16.08 -8.14
C ARG A 210 -10.77 -14.77 -8.27
N TYR A 211 -10.35 -14.25 -7.14
CA TYR A 211 -9.43 -13.11 -7.09
C TYR A 211 -8.49 -13.23 -5.89
N VAL A 212 -7.21 -13.00 -6.09
CA VAL A 212 -6.23 -12.95 -4.98
C VAL A 212 -5.69 -11.53 -4.87
N TRP A 213 -5.80 -10.95 -3.70
CA TRP A 213 -5.20 -9.68 -3.37
C TRP A 213 -4.20 -9.88 -2.22
N LEU A 214 -2.98 -9.35 -2.38
CA LEU A 214 -1.95 -9.37 -1.34
C LEU A 214 -1.30 -8.00 -1.23
N ALA A 215 -1.25 -7.44 -0.02
CA ALA A 215 -0.48 -6.25 0.29
C ALA A 215 0.30 -6.43 1.59
N GLY A 216 1.60 -6.14 1.55
CA GLY A 216 2.49 -6.29 2.69
C GLY A 216 3.96 -6.31 2.29
N GLU A 217 4.74 -7.22 2.85
CA GLU A 217 6.17 -7.32 2.60
C GLU A 217 6.49 -7.63 1.12
N ALA A 218 7.47 -6.93 0.56
CA ALA A 218 7.75 -6.92 -0.87
C ALA A 218 8.23 -8.27 -1.44
N ARG A 219 9.01 -9.07 -0.69
CA ARG A 219 9.44 -10.42 -1.12
C ARG A 219 8.24 -11.35 -1.26
N ALA A 220 7.29 -11.29 -0.32
CA ALA A 220 6.07 -12.07 -0.40
C ALA A 220 5.23 -11.67 -1.62
N SER A 221 5.08 -10.36 -1.88
CA SER A 221 4.40 -9.86 -3.07
C SER A 221 4.98 -10.43 -4.36
N ARG A 222 6.32 -10.42 -4.51
CA ARG A 222 7.01 -10.99 -5.68
C ARG A 222 6.84 -12.52 -5.76
N ALA A 223 7.00 -13.23 -4.64
CA ALA A 223 6.88 -14.68 -4.59
C ALA A 223 5.47 -15.16 -4.98
N VAL A 224 4.45 -14.53 -4.43
CA VAL A 224 3.05 -14.85 -4.74
C VAL A 224 2.71 -14.51 -6.18
N ARG A 225 3.14 -13.34 -6.68
CA ARG A 225 2.97 -12.99 -8.09
C ARG A 225 3.58 -14.04 -9.01
N ARG A 226 4.82 -14.46 -8.74
CA ARG A 226 5.52 -15.50 -9.51
C ARG A 226 4.74 -16.81 -9.50
N HIS A 227 4.26 -17.25 -8.34
CA HIS A 227 3.45 -18.45 -8.21
C HIS A 227 2.17 -18.37 -9.04
N LEU A 228 1.36 -17.33 -8.85
CA LEU A 228 0.10 -17.18 -9.58
C LEU A 228 0.31 -17.02 -11.08
N ARG A 229 1.26 -16.17 -11.48
CA ARG A 229 1.50 -15.82 -12.88
C ARG A 229 2.23 -16.90 -13.66
N ARG A 230 3.35 -17.42 -13.12
CA ARG A 230 4.26 -18.30 -13.87
C ARG A 230 3.99 -19.78 -13.62
N GLU A 231 3.65 -20.18 -12.40
CA GLU A 231 3.43 -21.58 -12.09
C GLU A 231 1.98 -22.01 -12.36
N LEU A 232 0.98 -21.18 -11.96
CA LEU A 232 -0.43 -21.46 -12.18
C LEU A 232 -0.98 -20.91 -13.50
N GLY A 233 -0.25 -20.01 -14.17
CA GLY A 233 -0.64 -19.42 -15.45
C GLY A 233 -1.85 -18.49 -15.37
N TRP A 234 -2.06 -17.82 -14.24
CA TRP A 234 -3.21 -16.93 -14.07
C TRP A 234 -3.07 -15.63 -14.86
N PRO A 235 -4.14 -15.10 -15.44
CA PRO A 235 -4.13 -13.77 -16.02
C PRO A 235 -4.01 -12.71 -14.91
N GLN A 236 -3.45 -11.55 -15.24
CA GLN A 236 -3.27 -10.45 -14.27
C GLN A 236 -4.61 -9.96 -13.68
N SER A 237 -5.72 -10.12 -14.39
CA SER A 237 -7.07 -9.79 -13.91
C SER A 237 -7.55 -10.60 -12.70
N ASP A 238 -6.95 -11.77 -12.44
CA ASP A 238 -7.36 -12.67 -11.36
C ASP A 238 -6.62 -12.39 -10.04
N PHE A 239 -5.66 -11.47 -10.04
CA PHE A 239 -4.90 -11.14 -8.83
C PHE A 239 -4.24 -9.77 -8.88
N TYR A 240 -4.00 -9.22 -7.70
CA TYR A 240 -3.14 -8.07 -7.47
C TYR A 240 -2.23 -8.32 -6.27
N THR A 241 -0.94 -8.01 -6.40
CA THR A 241 0.03 -8.12 -5.31
C THR A 241 0.88 -6.86 -5.24
N CYS A 242 1.08 -6.30 -4.05
CA CYS A 242 1.85 -5.09 -3.85
C CYS A 242 2.74 -5.16 -2.61
N GLY A 243 4.00 -4.78 -2.77
CA GLY A 243 4.92 -4.58 -1.65
C GLY A 243 4.73 -3.20 -1.04
N TYR A 244 4.29 -3.14 0.20
CA TYR A 244 4.11 -1.89 0.94
C TYR A 244 5.38 -1.51 1.72
N TRP A 245 6.17 -2.48 2.11
CA TRP A 245 7.44 -2.32 2.81
C TRP A 245 8.40 -3.46 2.47
N GLN A 246 9.64 -3.37 2.93
CA GLN A 246 10.66 -4.38 2.67
C GLN A 246 11.53 -4.60 3.90
N VAL A 247 11.73 -5.86 4.27
CA VAL A 247 12.72 -6.25 5.27
C VAL A 247 14.11 -5.81 4.82
N GLU A 248 14.89 -5.23 5.74
CA GLU A 248 16.23 -4.71 5.45
C GLU A 248 16.27 -3.66 4.32
N ALA A 249 15.25 -2.78 4.26
CA ALA A 249 15.13 -1.77 3.22
C ALA A 249 16.40 -0.93 3.01
N GLU A 250 17.20 -0.66 4.07
CA GLU A 250 18.46 0.07 3.95
C GLU A 250 19.49 -0.69 3.11
N LYS A 251 19.60 -2.00 3.29
CA LYS A 251 20.51 -2.85 2.49
C LYS A 251 20.05 -2.93 1.03
N TRP A 252 18.74 -3.08 0.85
CA TRP A 252 18.14 -3.10 -0.49
C TRP A 252 18.37 -1.77 -1.21
N ASN A 253 18.14 -0.63 -0.53
CA ASN A 253 18.35 0.71 -1.09
C ASN A 253 19.82 0.92 -1.46
N ALA A 254 20.76 0.57 -0.58
CA ALA A 254 22.18 0.66 -0.88
C ALA A 254 22.57 -0.17 -2.11
N ARG A 255 22.00 -1.38 -2.22
CA ARG A 255 22.22 -2.23 -3.40
C ARG A 255 21.58 -1.65 -4.66
N TYR A 256 20.36 -1.10 -4.54
CA TYR A 256 19.68 -0.45 -5.64
C TYR A 256 20.47 0.75 -6.17
N GLU A 257 21.00 1.61 -5.31
CA GLU A 257 21.83 2.76 -5.70
C GLU A 257 23.03 2.35 -6.55
N GLU A 258 23.69 1.22 -6.24
CA GLU A 258 24.81 0.70 -7.02
C GLU A 258 24.42 0.30 -8.47
N VAL A 259 23.18 -0.08 -8.69
CA VAL A 259 22.71 -0.65 -9.96
C VAL A 259 21.61 0.17 -10.62
N ALA A 260 21.21 1.29 -10.03
CA ALA A 260 20.03 2.08 -10.41
C ALA A 260 19.99 2.45 -11.89
N ASP A 261 21.09 3.02 -12.44
CA ASP A 261 21.15 3.44 -13.84
C ASP A 261 20.86 2.27 -14.80
N ARG A 262 21.39 1.09 -14.49
CA ARG A 262 21.16 -0.11 -15.29
C ARG A 262 19.73 -0.58 -15.17
N VAL A 263 19.21 -0.67 -13.94
CA VAL A 263 17.84 -1.13 -13.68
C VAL A 263 16.82 -0.20 -14.34
N ILE A 264 16.99 1.11 -14.21
CA ILE A 264 16.11 2.11 -14.84
C ILE A 264 16.13 1.94 -16.37
N ALA A 265 17.31 1.89 -16.99
CA ALA A 265 17.43 1.76 -18.43
C ALA A 265 16.86 0.41 -18.97
N GLU A 266 16.92 -0.67 -18.19
CA GLU A 266 16.31 -1.95 -18.52
C GLU A 266 14.79 -1.91 -18.35
N ALA A 267 14.29 -1.28 -17.28
CA ALA A 267 12.86 -1.10 -17.01
C ALA A 267 12.17 -0.24 -18.10
N GLU A 268 12.79 0.87 -18.53
CA GLU A 268 12.27 1.70 -19.64
C GLU A 268 12.15 0.90 -20.94
N ARG A 269 13.15 0.07 -21.24
CA ARG A 269 13.10 -0.83 -22.43
C ARG A 269 12.00 -1.88 -22.31
N ALA A 270 11.84 -2.46 -21.11
CA ALA A 270 10.79 -3.43 -20.84
C ALA A 270 9.41 -2.79 -20.97
N GLN A 271 9.21 -1.58 -20.47
CA GLN A 271 7.98 -0.82 -20.61
C GLN A 271 7.64 -0.56 -22.09
N ALA A 272 8.63 -0.10 -22.85
CA ALA A 272 8.44 0.15 -24.29
C ALA A 272 8.11 -1.13 -25.09
N GLN A 273 8.60 -2.29 -24.65
CA GLN A 273 8.32 -3.59 -25.28
C GLN A 273 6.94 -4.15 -24.86
N ALA A 274 6.55 -3.97 -23.62
CA ALA A 274 5.27 -4.45 -23.08
C ALA A 274 4.08 -3.63 -23.63
N GLY A 275 4.29 -2.33 -23.92
CA GLY A 275 3.22 -1.44 -24.36
C GLY A 275 2.14 -1.33 -23.28
N ASP A 276 0.90 -1.69 -23.63
CA ASP A 276 -0.25 -1.66 -22.72
C ASP A 276 -0.40 -2.95 -21.89
N ASP A 277 0.47 -3.96 -22.07
CA ASP A 277 0.45 -5.19 -21.27
C ASP A 277 1.22 -5.00 -19.96
N GLU A 278 0.50 -4.51 -18.93
CA GLU A 278 1.04 -4.31 -17.60
C GLU A 278 1.60 -5.63 -16.99
N GLY A 279 0.95 -6.76 -17.26
CA GLY A 279 1.41 -8.07 -16.80
C GLY A 279 2.78 -8.44 -17.36
N ALA A 280 2.98 -8.22 -18.66
CA ALA A 280 4.27 -8.46 -19.33
C ALA A 280 5.36 -7.50 -18.83
N TYR A 281 5.01 -6.23 -18.57
CA TYR A 281 5.94 -5.28 -17.98
C TYR A 281 6.40 -5.70 -16.58
N LEU A 282 5.46 -6.06 -15.70
CA LEU A 282 5.77 -6.51 -14.36
C LEU A 282 6.59 -7.82 -14.34
N ASP A 283 6.34 -8.74 -15.28
CA ASP A 283 7.14 -9.96 -15.45
C ASP A 283 8.59 -9.64 -15.83
N ALA A 284 8.79 -8.68 -16.73
CA ALA A 284 10.12 -8.23 -17.12
C ALA A 284 10.84 -7.47 -16.00
N LEU A 285 10.12 -6.66 -15.25
CA LEU A 285 10.67 -5.90 -14.11
C LEU A 285 11.15 -6.84 -13.01
N GLU A 286 10.42 -7.91 -12.70
CA GLU A 286 10.83 -8.94 -11.77
C GLU A 286 12.13 -9.61 -12.21
N ASP A 287 12.25 -9.98 -13.50
CA ASP A 287 13.48 -10.56 -14.04
C ASP A 287 14.68 -9.58 -14.00
N ILE A 288 14.43 -8.28 -14.14
CA ILE A 288 15.47 -7.24 -14.03
C ILE A 288 15.97 -7.17 -12.58
N TYR A 289 15.08 -7.15 -11.61
CA TYR A 289 15.45 -7.12 -10.19
C TYR A 289 16.19 -8.38 -9.76
N ASP A 290 15.73 -9.56 -10.14
CA ASP A 290 16.41 -10.82 -9.85
C ASP A 290 17.84 -10.83 -10.42
N LYS A 291 18.06 -10.37 -11.66
CA LYS A 291 19.39 -10.26 -12.28
C LYS A 291 20.27 -9.19 -11.60
N ALA A 292 19.67 -8.19 -11.00
CA ALA A 292 20.37 -7.16 -10.26
C ALA A 292 20.73 -7.58 -8.82
N GLY A 293 20.15 -8.69 -8.33
CA GLY A 293 20.28 -9.15 -6.96
C GLY A 293 19.52 -8.27 -5.95
N LEU A 294 18.32 -7.85 -6.36
CA LEU A 294 17.41 -6.97 -5.62
C LEU A 294 16.19 -7.73 -5.10
#